data_519cc7f27a566b6eefbe7d08058c06d0
#
_entry.id   519cc7f27a566b6eefbe7d08058c06d0
#
_cell.length_a   1.000
_cell.length_b   1.000
_cell.length_c   1.000
_cell.angle_alpha   90.00
_cell.angle_beta   90.00
_cell.angle_gamma   90.00
#
_symmetry.space_group_name_H-M   'P 1'
#
loop_
_entity.id
_entity.type
_entity.pdbx_description
1 polymer ?
#
loop_
_entity_poly.entity_id
_entity_poly.type
_entity_poly.pdbx_seq_one_letter_code
_entity_poly.pdbx_strand_id
1 'polypeptide(L)'
;MLTDITLGQYFPGNSFIHKLDPRTKLLATLIYIIAIFFAVTPLAYGILTAFATVVILISRVPWMLVFKSLKPIWIIVILTMLIHMFTAPGEHIVFTWKFLSVTAEGIDMGVKMAVRLILLLLFSSVLTFTTSPIVLTDGIENLLRPFKKLGVPAHELAMMMTIALRFIPTLLDETDRIMKAQTSRGADFASGNIFQRMKNMLPLLVPLFISAFRRADELAVAMEARCYRGGEGRTRMHELAYAGRDYLAFALIIILAVGLAVLRWGNVCV
;
A
#
# COMPACT_ATOMS: atom_id res chain seq x y z
N MET A 1 -19.92 5.56 -13.86
CA MET A 1 -18.64 4.83 -14.00
C MET A 1 -17.52 5.37 -13.09
N LEU A 2 -17.57 6.59 -12.59
CA LEU A 2 -16.57 7.14 -11.64
C LEU A 2 -16.98 6.99 -10.17
N THR A 3 -18.21 6.57 -9.89
CA THR A 3 -18.79 6.41 -8.54
C THR A 3 -18.24 5.24 -7.74
N ASP A 4 -17.51 4.32 -8.37
CA ASP A 4 -16.95 3.14 -7.73
C ASP A 4 -15.48 3.31 -7.27
N ILE A 5 -14.94 4.53 -7.36
CA ILE A 5 -13.60 4.83 -6.83
C ILE A 5 -13.72 5.00 -5.32
N THR A 6 -13.69 3.89 -4.60
CA THR A 6 -13.52 3.92 -3.15
C THR A 6 -12.12 4.46 -2.82
N LEU A 7 -12.07 5.61 -2.14
CA LEU A 7 -10.83 6.20 -1.62
C LEU A 7 -10.21 5.29 -0.58
N GLY A 8 -9.35 4.38 -1.05
CA GLY A 8 -8.72 3.36 -0.24
C GLY A 8 -9.64 2.15 0.01
N GLN A 9 -9.05 0.97 0.04
CA GLN A 9 -9.77 -0.27 0.35
C GLN A 9 -9.91 -0.48 1.88
N TYR A 10 -10.06 0.62 2.64
CA TYR A 10 -10.22 0.53 4.08
C TYR A 10 -11.55 -0.17 4.44
N PHE A 11 -11.45 -1.22 5.25
CA PHE A 11 -12.60 -1.94 5.78
C PHE A 11 -12.80 -1.53 7.25
N PRO A 12 -13.87 -0.79 7.59
CA PRO A 12 -14.11 -0.37 8.97
C PRO A 12 -14.35 -1.58 9.86
N GLY A 13 -13.53 -1.74 10.90
CA GLY A 13 -13.60 -2.85 11.83
C GLY A 13 -13.09 -2.48 13.22
N ASN A 14 -13.45 -3.29 14.22
CA ASN A 14 -13.09 -3.09 15.63
C ASN A 14 -12.11 -4.16 16.13
N SER A 15 -11.27 -4.74 15.26
CA SER A 15 -10.31 -5.76 15.66
C SER A 15 -9.13 -5.16 16.44
N PHE A 16 -8.34 -6.03 17.08
CA PHE A 16 -7.11 -5.64 17.75
C PHE A 16 -6.17 -4.86 16.82
N ILE A 17 -6.04 -5.31 15.55
CA ILE A 17 -5.16 -4.69 14.56
C ILE A 17 -5.71 -3.31 14.12
N HIS A 18 -7.03 -3.13 14.00
CA HIS A 18 -7.60 -1.82 13.67
C HIS A 18 -7.26 -0.76 14.73
N LYS A 19 -7.19 -1.17 16.01
CA LYS A 19 -6.95 -0.30 17.16
C LYS A 19 -5.48 -0.02 17.45
N LEU A 20 -4.53 -0.57 16.67
CA LEU A 20 -3.11 -0.27 16.77
C LEU A 20 -2.81 1.12 16.20
N ASP A 21 -1.78 1.77 16.77
CA ASP A 21 -1.26 3.03 16.26
C ASP A 21 -0.77 2.87 14.81
N PRO A 22 -1.08 3.80 13.88
CA PRO A 22 -0.67 3.72 12.48
C PRO A 22 0.87 3.65 12.31
N ARG A 23 1.63 4.25 13.21
CA ARG A 23 3.10 4.16 13.20
C ARG A 23 3.56 2.73 13.45
N THR A 24 2.94 2.05 14.42
CA THR A 24 3.21 0.64 14.73
C THR A 24 2.92 -0.26 13.54
N LYS A 25 1.79 -0.06 12.87
CA LYS A 25 1.41 -0.83 11.69
C LYS A 25 2.38 -0.62 10.53
N LEU A 26 2.77 0.64 10.25
CA LEU A 26 3.73 0.98 9.21
C LEU A 26 5.09 0.33 9.46
N LEU A 27 5.64 0.49 10.67
CA LEU A 27 6.92 -0.09 11.04
C LEU A 27 6.87 -1.61 11.07
N ALA A 28 5.80 -2.20 11.61
CA ALA A 28 5.61 -3.65 11.60
C ALA A 28 5.55 -4.21 10.17
N THR A 29 4.85 -3.52 9.26
CA THR A 29 4.80 -3.91 7.85
C THR A 29 6.18 -3.82 7.20
N LEU A 30 6.93 -2.76 7.46
CA LEU A 30 8.29 -2.59 6.95
C LEU A 30 9.23 -3.68 7.47
N ILE A 31 9.20 -3.95 8.77
CA ILE A 31 10.01 -5.00 9.40
C ILE A 31 9.64 -6.38 8.83
N TYR A 32 8.36 -6.66 8.64
CA TYR A 32 7.91 -7.91 8.05
C TYR A 32 8.37 -8.07 6.59
N ILE A 33 8.28 -7.01 5.79
CA ILE A 33 8.82 -6.98 4.42
C ILE A 33 10.31 -7.32 4.42
N ILE A 34 11.08 -6.68 5.30
CA ILE A 34 12.52 -6.95 5.43
C ILE A 34 12.75 -8.40 5.89
N ALA A 35 11.99 -8.89 6.87
CA ALA A 35 12.10 -10.25 7.40
C ALA A 35 11.86 -11.33 6.33
N ILE A 36 10.95 -11.11 5.37
CA ILE A 36 10.72 -12.01 4.24
C ILE A 36 11.98 -12.21 3.40
N PHE A 37 12.81 -11.17 3.21
CA PHE A 37 14.06 -11.28 2.45
C PHE A 37 15.15 -12.07 3.19
N PHE A 38 15.03 -12.21 4.51
CA PHE A 38 15.91 -13.08 5.29
C PHE A 38 15.51 -14.57 5.25
N ALA A 39 14.29 -14.87 4.80
CA ALA A 39 13.81 -16.24 4.68
C ALA A 39 14.50 -16.97 3.52
N VAL A 40 15.23 -18.05 3.83
CA VAL A 40 15.91 -18.92 2.88
C VAL A 40 15.37 -20.34 2.96
N THR A 41 15.07 -20.81 4.17
CA THR A 41 14.62 -22.17 4.46
C THR A 41 13.11 -22.34 4.33
N PRO A 42 12.59 -23.52 3.95
CA PRO A 42 11.15 -23.79 3.92
C PRO A 42 10.48 -23.55 5.27
N LEU A 43 11.18 -23.83 6.37
CA LEU A 43 10.70 -23.61 7.74
C LEU A 43 10.50 -22.10 7.99
N ALA A 44 11.40 -21.23 7.53
CA ALA A 44 11.25 -19.78 7.64
C ALA A 44 10.01 -19.27 6.90
N TYR A 45 9.75 -19.77 5.69
CA TYR A 45 8.52 -19.46 4.95
C TYR A 45 7.27 -19.97 5.65
N GLY A 46 7.34 -21.16 6.29
CA GLY A 46 6.25 -21.71 7.10
C GLY A 46 5.90 -20.80 8.28
N ILE A 47 6.91 -20.32 9.03
CA ILE A 47 6.71 -19.39 10.17
C ILE A 47 6.11 -18.06 9.69
N LEU A 48 6.63 -17.49 8.60
CA LEU A 48 6.09 -16.25 8.03
C LEU A 48 4.64 -16.40 7.58
N THR A 49 4.32 -17.52 6.91
CA THR A 49 2.95 -17.79 6.46
C THR A 49 2.00 -17.98 7.65
N ALA A 50 2.42 -18.70 8.68
CA ALA A 50 1.64 -18.88 9.91
C ALA A 50 1.40 -17.53 10.59
N PHE A 51 2.43 -16.69 10.72
CA PHE A 51 2.31 -15.34 11.30
C PHE A 51 1.34 -14.46 10.50
N ALA A 52 1.49 -14.40 9.18
CA ALA A 52 0.58 -13.63 8.32
C ALA A 52 -0.87 -14.12 8.44
N THR A 53 -1.08 -15.43 8.48
CA THR A 53 -2.41 -16.04 8.65
C THR A 53 -3.03 -15.65 9.98
N VAL A 54 -2.26 -15.71 11.08
CA VAL A 54 -2.71 -15.29 12.42
C VAL A 54 -3.08 -13.82 12.43
N VAL A 55 -2.27 -12.95 11.81
CA VAL A 55 -2.54 -11.51 11.71
C VAL A 55 -3.83 -11.26 10.92
N ILE A 56 -4.05 -11.94 9.80
CA ILE A 56 -5.29 -11.84 9.01
C ILE A 56 -6.51 -12.28 9.84
N LEU A 57 -6.41 -13.40 10.55
CA LEU A 57 -7.49 -13.89 11.42
C LEU A 57 -7.85 -12.88 12.51
N ILE A 58 -6.85 -12.32 13.20
CA ILE A 58 -7.03 -11.32 14.25
C ILE A 58 -7.61 -10.02 13.66
N SER A 59 -7.26 -9.68 12.41
CA SER A 59 -7.78 -8.48 11.75
C SER A 59 -9.27 -8.52 11.46
N ARG A 60 -9.87 -9.74 11.43
CA ARG A 60 -11.28 -9.95 11.08
C ARG A 60 -11.70 -9.38 9.72
N VAL A 61 -10.74 -9.23 8.82
CA VAL A 61 -11.01 -8.83 7.44
C VAL A 61 -11.61 -10.03 6.70
N PRO A 62 -12.68 -9.87 5.91
CA PRO A 62 -13.26 -10.96 5.13
C PRO A 62 -12.24 -11.56 4.18
N TRP A 63 -12.07 -12.87 4.22
CA TRP A 63 -11.13 -13.63 3.36
C TRP A 63 -11.30 -13.32 1.87
N MET A 64 -12.55 -13.06 1.44
CA MET A 64 -12.86 -12.72 0.06
C MET A 64 -12.17 -11.43 -0.40
N LEU A 65 -12.03 -10.40 0.48
CA LEU A 65 -11.30 -9.17 0.16
C LEU A 65 -9.81 -9.44 0.03
N VAL A 66 -9.26 -10.29 0.91
CA VAL A 66 -7.85 -10.69 0.89
C VAL A 66 -7.53 -11.43 -0.42
N PHE A 67 -8.35 -12.41 -0.82
CA PHE A 67 -8.18 -13.11 -2.09
C PHE A 67 -8.39 -12.21 -3.31
N LYS A 68 -9.35 -11.27 -3.23
CA LYS A 68 -9.59 -10.31 -4.30
C LYS A 68 -8.39 -9.38 -4.53
N SER A 69 -7.65 -9.03 -3.47
CA SER A 69 -6.43 -8.22 -3.58
C SER A 69 -5.27 -8.97 -4.28
N LEU A 70 -5.26 -10.30 -4.23
CA LEU A 70 -4.26 -11.12 -4.93
C LEU A 70 -4.56 -11.29 -6.43
N LYS A 71 -5.84 -11.15 -6.83
CA LYS A 71 -6.27 -11.41 -8.20
C LYS A 71 -5.47 -10.68 -9.28
N PRO A 72 -5.17 -9.36 -9.19
CA PRO A 72 -4.42 -8.66 -10.23
C PRO A 72 -2.95 -9.10 -10.33
N ILE A 73 -2.40 -9.69 -9.29
CA ILE A 73 -0.98 -10.04 -9.21
C ILE A 73 -0.74 -11.52 -9.50
N TRP A 74 -1.82 -12.32 -9.62
CA TRP A 74 -1.72 -13.73 -9.93
C TRP A 74 -0.93 -13.99 -11.23
N ILE A 75 -1.12 -13.13 -12.23
CA ILE A 75 -0.35 -13.21 -13.49
C ILE A 75 1.15 -13.02 -13.25
N ILE A 76 1.53 -12.06 -12.41
CA ILE A 76 2.94 -11.80 -12.09
C ILE A 76 3.55 -12.95 -11.29
N VAL A 77 2.79 -13.52 -10.34
CA VAL A 77 3.22 -14.67 -9.53
C VAL A 77 3.48 -15.89 -10.41
N ILE A 78 2.56 -16.19 -11.33
CA ILE A 78 2.74 -17.29 -12.29
C ILE A 78 3.94 -17.01 -13.21
N LEU A 79 4.04 -15.80 -13.74
CA LEU A 79 5.12 -15.43 -14.66
C LEU A 79 6.50 -15.54 -13.98
N THR A 80 6.64 -15.02 -12.76
CA THR A 80 7.89 -15.12 -11.99
C THR A 80 8.23 -16.55 -11.64
N MET A 81 7.25 -17.37 -11.26
CA MET A 81 7.44 -18.79 -11.02
C MET A 81 7.96 -19.51 -12.28
N LEU A 82 7.33 -19.26 -13.44
CA LEU A 82 7.75 -19.86 -14.71
C LEU A 82 9.16 -19.41 -15.12
N ILE A 83 9.47 -18.11 -15.01
CA ILE A 83 10.80 -17.61 -15.34
C ILE A 83 11.86 -18.33 -14.50
N HIS A 84 11.70 -18.41 -13.17
CA HIS A 84 12.69 -19.07 -12.32
C HIS A 84 12.78 -20.58 -12.59
N MET A 85 11.65 -21.22 -12.89
CA MET A 85 11.61 -22.65 -13.21
C MET A 85 12.42 -23.01 -14.47
N PHE A 86 12.43 -22.10 -15.47
CA PHE A 86 13.15 -22.33 -16.73
C PHE A 86 14.54 -21.69 -16.80
N THR A 87 14.83 -20.68 -15.96
CA THR A 87 16.08 -19.90 -16.06
C THR A 87 17.07 -20.27 -14.95
N ALA A 88 16.61 -20.84 -13.83
CA ALA A 88 17.50 -21.16 -12.74
C ALA A 88 18.42 -22.35 -13.11
N PRO A 89 19.74 -22.18 -13.02
CA PRO A 89 20.67 -23.29 -13.22
C PRO A 89 20.55 -24.30 -12.09
N GLY A 90 20.56 -25.59 -12.41
CA GLY A 90 20.52 -26.67 -11.44
C GLY A 90 21.13 -27.94 -12.00
N GLU A 91 21.61 -28.82 -11.12
CA GLU A 91 22.25 -30.08 -11.50
C GLU A 91 21.24 -31.19 -11.75
N HIS A 92 20.07 -31.14 -11.06
CA HIS A 92 19.01 -32.13 -11.18
C HIS A 92 17.96 -31.72 -12.21
N ILE A 93 18.13 -32.21 -13.44
CA ILE A 93 17.20 -31.98 -14.55
C ILE A 93 16.01 -32.92 -14.38
N VAL A 94 14.80 -32.34 -14.19
CA VAL A 94 13.54 -33.11 -14.06
C VAL A 94 12.91 -33.33 -15.43
N PHE A 95 13.00 -32.35 -16.32
CA PHE A 95 12.41 -32.43 -17.65
C PHE A 95 13.18 -31.55 -18.64
N THR A 96 13.49 -32.09 -19.83
CA THR A 96 14.15 -31.36 -20.94
C THR A 96 13.27 -31.36 -22.16
N TRP A 97 13.00 -30.17 -22.70
CA TRP A 97 12.30 -30.01 -23.97
C TRP A 97 13.09 -29.06 -24.88
N LYS A 98 13.86 -29.63 -25.82
CA LYS A 98 14.73 -28.93 -26.79
C LYS A 98 15.69 -27.89 -26.17
N PHE A 99 15.22 -26.67 -25.92
CA PHE A 99 15.99 -25.56 -25.36
C PHE A 99 15.60 -25.19 -23.91
N LEU A 100 14.55 -25.82 -23.36
CA LEU A 100 14.05 -25.53 -22.03
C LEU A 100 14.32 -26.74 -21.11
N SER A 101 15.12 -26.53 -20.09
CA SER A 101 15.38 -27.50 -19.04
C SER A 101 14.71 -27.04 -17.74
N VAL A 102 13.87 -27.88 -17.19
CA VAL A 102 13.28 -27.67 -15.86
C VAL A 102 14.13 -28.42 -14.87
N THR A 103 14.72 -27.67 -13.91
CA THR A 103 15.55 -28.23 -12.85
C THR A 103 14.77 -28.28 -11.53
N ALA A 104 15.09 -29.21 -10.65
CA ALA A 104 14.45 -29.32 -9.32
C ALA A 104 14.73 -28.06 -8.48
N GLU A 105 15.95 -27.51 -8.59
CA GLU A 105 16.36 -26.28 -7.95
C GLU A 105 15.59 -25.07 -8.49
N GLY A 106 15.29 -25.06 -9.80
CA GLY A 106 14.46 -24.03 -10.44
C GLY A 106 13.03 -24.03 -9.94
N ILE A 107 12.45 -25.22 -9.72
CA ILE A 107 11.11 -25.35 -9.14
C ILE A 107 11.11 -24.83 -7.70
N ASP A 108 12.07 -25.24 -6.87
CA ASP A 108 12.19 -24.79 -5.47
C ASP A 108 12.34 -23.25 -5.40
N MET A 109 13.20 -22.68 -6.24
CA MET A 109 13.41 -21.23 -6.32
C MET A 109 12.15 -20.51 -6.81
N GLY A 110 11.47 -21.03 -7.81
CA GLY A 110 10.20 -20.49 -8.32
C GLY A 110 9.10 -20.48 -7.27
N VAL A 111 8.94 -21.57 -6.54
CA VAL A 111 7.96 -21.67 -5.44
C VAL A 111 8.30 -20.68 -4.31
N LYS A 112 9.57 -20.60 -3.90
CA LYS A 112 10.00 -19.64 -2.88
C LYS A 112 9.72 -18.19 -3.29
N MET A 113 9.98 -17.84 -4.55
CA MET A 113 9.67 -16.51 -5.08
C MET A 113 8.16 -16.23 -5.15
N ALA A 114 7.37 -17.22 -5.58
CA ALA A 114 5.91 -17.10 -5.61
C ALA A 114 5.35 -16.87 -4.18
N VAL A 115 5.75 -17.67 -3.21
CA VAL A 115 5.35 -17.51 -1.80
C VAL A 115 5.79 -16.16 -1.25
N ARG A 116 7.01 -15.72 -1.55
CA ARG A 116 7.53 -14.41 -1.15
C ARG A 116 6.62 -13.27 -1.63
N LEU A 117 6.28 -13.26 -2.91
CA LEU A 117 5.41 -12.23 -3.49
C LEU A 117 4.01 -12.25 -2.88
N ILE A 118 3.45 -13.44 -2.67
CA ILE A 118 2.14 -13.60 -2.02
C ILE A 118 2.17 -13.04 -0.60
N LEU A 119 3.18 -13.38 0.21
CA LEU A 119 3.31 -12.90 1.59
C LEU A 119 3.50 -11.38 1.68
N LEU A 120 4.33 -10.79 0.78
CA LEU A 120 4.50 -9.33 0.69
C LEU A 120 3.17 -8.64 0.47
N LEU A 121 2.39 -9.15 -0.48
CA LEU A 121 1.10 -8.57 -0.83
C LEU A 121 0.05 -8.77 0.26
N LEU A 122 -0.02 -9.95 0.83
CA LEU A 122 -0.96 -10.24 1.91
C LEU A 122 -0.75 -9.29 3.08
N PHE A 123 0.50 -9.11 3.51
CA PHE A 123 0.79 -8.26 4.66
C PHE A 123 0.58 -6.76 4.36
N SER A 124 0.97 -6.30 3.17
CA SER A 124 0.66 -4.94 2.69
C SER A 124 -0.85 -4.70 2.60
N SER A 125 -1.61 -5.69 2.13
CA SER A 125 -3.07 -5.59 2.05
C SER A 125 -3.72 -5.46 3.43
N VAL A 126 -3.21 -6.14 4.45
CA VAL A 126 -3.69 -6.00 5.84
C VAL A 126 -3.53 -4.55 6.32
N LEU A 127 -2.40 -3.90 6.06
CA LEU A 127 -2.19 -2.49 6.38
C LEU A 127 -3.26 -1.62 5.71
N THR A 128 -3.48 -1.82 4.41
CA THR A 128 -4.45 -1.04 3.61
C THR A 128 -5.90 -1.26 4.09
N PHE A 129 -6.28 -2.48 4.43
CA PHE A 129 -7.64 -2.78 4.91
C PHE A 129 -7.89 -2.32 6.34
N THR A 130 -6.86 -2.24 7.18
CA THR A 130 -7.00 -1.91 8.61
C THR A 130 -6.69 -0.46 8.97
N THR A 131 -6.24 0.36 8.02
CA THR A 131 -5.84 1.74 8.29
C THR A 131 -6.42 2.68 7.23
N SER A 132 -7.17 3.69 7.67
CA SER A 132 -7.71 4.68 6.72
C SER A 132 -6.57 5.57 6.18
N PRO A 133 -6.68 6.07 4.92
CA PRO A 133 -5.65 6.92 4.31
C PRO A 133 -5.30 8.16 5.14
N ILE A 134 -6.29 8.78 5.79
CA ILE A 134 -6.07 9.97 6.64
C ILE A 134 -5.23 9.61 7.87
N VAL A 135 -5.57 8.53 8.56
CA VAL A 135 -4.84 8.06 9.74
C VAL A 135 -3.43 7.59 9.34
N LEU A 136 -3.27 7.01 8.15
CA LEU A 136 -1.97 6.63 7.61
C LEU A 136 -1.08 7.85 7.38
N THR A 137 -1.64 8.94 6.84
CA THR A 137 -0.94 10.21 6.64
C THR A 137 -0.42 10.79 7.97
N ASP A 138 -1.25 10.74 9.02
CA ASP A 138 -0.83 11.17 10.36
C ASP A 138 0.31 10.30 10.93
N GLY A 139 0.27 8.99 10.67
CA GLY A 139 1.34 8.06 11.01
C GLY A 139 2.65 8.41 10.32
N ILE A 140 2.61 8.66 9.01
CA ILE A 140 3.77 9.03 8.19
C ILE A 140 4.37 10.36 8.68
N GLU A 141 3.54 11.39 8.94
CA GLU A 141 4.02 12.66 9.47
C GLU A 141 4.82 12.49 10.77
N ASN A 142 4.26 11.69 11.69
CA ASN A 142 4.95 11.45 12.95
C ASN A 142 6.26 10.67 12.80
N LEU A 143 6.32 9.72 11.85
CA LEU A 143 7.55 8.99 11.53
C LEU A 143 8.58 9.88 10.82
N LEU A 144 8.15 10.87 10.05
CA LEU A 144 9.02 11.83 9.37
C LEU A 144 9.44 13.00 10.27
N ARG A 145 8.77 13.23 11.40
CA ARG A 145 9.06 14.33 12.31
C ARG A 145 10.52 14.39 12.80
N PRO A 146 11.21 13.29 13.12
CA PRO A 146 12.63 13.32 13.48
C PRO A 146 13.53 13.87 12.38
N PHE A 147 13.13 13.67 11.11
CA PHE A 147 13.86 14.12 9.92
C PHE A 147 13.67 15.61 9.61
N LYS A 148 12.86 16.34 10.39
CA LYS A 148 12.74 17.81 10.28
C LYS A 148 14.10 18.48 10.38
N LYS A 149 15.02 17.95 11.20
CA LYS A 149 16.41 18.47 11.34
C LYS A 149 17.24 18.33 10.06
N LEU A 150 16.85 17.43 9.16
CA LEU A 150 17.47 17.22 7.83
C LEU A 150 16.77 18.03 6.73
N GLY A 151 15.85 18.95 7.09
CA GLY A 151 15.13 19.80 6.13
C GLY A 151 13.87 19.19 5.53
N VAL A 152 13.40 18.03 6.04
CA VAL A 152 12.16 17.42 5.55
C VAL A 152 10.93 18.15 6.10
N PRO A 153 10.09 18.77 5.26
CA PRO A 153 8.88 19.49 5.68
C PRO A 153 7.73 18.52 5.97
N ALA A 154 7.90 17.67 7.01
CA ALA A 154 6.97 16.57 7.30
C ALA A 154 5.54 17.03 7.57
N HIS A 155 5.38 18.18 8.25
CA HIS A 155 4.06 18.73 8.54
C HIS A 155 3.36 19.24 7.30
N GLU A 156 4.07 19.97 6.46
CA GLU A 156 3.55 20.54 5.21
C GLU A 156 3.14 19.43 4.24
N LEU A 157 3.95 18.37 4.12
CA LEU A 157 3.62 17.21 3.32
C LEU A 157 2.35 16.51 3.82
N ALA A 158 2.23 16.28 5.11
CA ALA A 158 1.04 15.63 5.69
C ALA A 158 -0.22 16.49 5.53
N MET A 159 -0.08 17.81 5.68
CA MET A 159 -1.19 18.73 5.45
C MET A 159 -1.64 18.71 3.99
N MET A 160 -0.70 18.77 3.04
CA MET A 160 -1.02 18.65 1.60
C MET A 160 -1.74 17.34 1.29
N MET A 161 -1.26 16.21 1.83
CA MET A 161 -1.92 14.91 1.64
C MET A 161 -3.32 14.88 2.25
N THR A 162 -3.51 15.45 3.45
CA THR A 162 -4.82 15.49 4.12
C THR A 162 -5.82 16.35 3.33
N ILE A 163 -5.37 17.50 2.81
CA ILE A 163 -6.18 18.38 1.94
C ILE A 163 -6.53 17.64 0.65
N ALA A 164 -5.53 17.01 0.00
CA ALA A 164 -5.75 16.25 -1.22
C ALA A 164 -6.77 15.13 -1.02
N LEU A 165 -6.62 14.29 0.03
CA LEU A 165 -7.55 13.21 0.35
C LEU A 165 -8.98 13.70 0.61
N ARG A 166 -9.14 14.91 1.17
CA ARG A 166 -10.44 15.54 1.37
C ARG A 166 -11.06 16.04 0.07
N PHE A 167 -10.23 16.57 -0.85
CA PHE A 167 -10.73 17.15 -2.10
C PHE A 167 -10.96 16.10 -3.19
N ILE A 168 -10.31 14.94 -3.15
CA ILE A 168 -10.51 13.90 -4.18
C ILE A 168 -12.01 13.55 -4.38
N PRO A 169 -12.84 13.24 -3.35
CA PRO A 169 -14.26 12.98 -3.57
C PRO A 169 -14.99 14.15 -4.23
N THR A 170 -14.70 15.35 -3.77
CA THR A 170 -15.34 16.57 -4.31
C THR A 170 -14.97 16.82 -5.77
N LEU A 171 -13.68 16.57 -6.14
CA LEU A 171 -13.24 16.68 -7.53
C LEU A 171 -13.81 15.58 -8.42
N LEU A 172 -14.02 14.37 -7.88
CA LEU A 172 -14.71 13.29 -8.61
C LEU A 172 -16.16 13.66 -8.92
N ASP A 173 -16.89 14.19 -7.94
CA ASP A 173 -18.26 14.67 -8.13
C ASP A 173 -18.32 15.82 -9.15
N GLU A 174 -17.39 16.75 -9.06
CA GLU A 174 -17.26 17.87 -10.02
C GLU A 174 -16.97 17.36 -11.43
N THR A 175 -16.05 16.39 -11.56
CA THR A 175 -15.72 15.75 -12.83
C THR A 175 -16.94 15.11 -13.46
N ASP A 176 -17.76 14.40 -12.67
CA ASP A 176 -18.98 13.75 -13.14
C ASP A 176 -20.03 14.79 -13.62
N ARG A 177 -20.17 15.91 -12.91
CA ARG A 177 -21.03 17.02 -13.29
C ARG A 177 -20.58 17.68 -14.60
N ILE A 178 -19.28 18.01 -14.72
CA ILE A 178 -18.71 18.60 -15.93
C ILE A 178 -18.85 17.63 -17.10
N MET A 179 -18.56 16.35 -16.90
CA MET A 179 -18.69 15.31 -17.92
C MET A 179 -20.12 15.25 -18.47
N LYS A 180 -21.13 15.19 -17.58
CA LYS A 180 -22.54 15.20 -17.98
C LYS A 180 -22.91 16.45 -18.76
N ALA A 181 -22.48 17.62 -18.30
CA ALA A 181 -22.73 18.89 -18.98
C ALA A 181 -22.08 18.96 -20.37
N GLN A 182 -20.85 18.47 -20.54
CA GLN A 182 -20.16 18.43 -21.83
C GLN A 182 -20.78 17.40 -22.78
N THR A 183 -21.19 16.24 -22.26
CA THR A 183 -21.92 15.24 -23.07
C THR A 183 -23.24 15.81 -23.60
N SER A 184 -23.98 16.57 -22.79
CA SER A 184 -25.20 17.27 -23.25
C SER A 184 -24.93 18.34 -24.32
N ARG A 185 -23.68 18.84 -24.42
CA ARG A 185 -23.23 19.75 -25.48
C ARG A 185 -22.67 19.05 -26.69
N GLY A 186 -22.80 17.70 -26.76
CA GLY A 186 -22.33 16.89 -27.87
C GLY A 186 -20.88 16.43 -27.79
N ALA A 187 -20.22 16.58 -26.64
CA ALA A 187 -18.88 16.04 -26.47
C ALA A 187 -18.94 14.50 -26.35
N ASP A 188 -18.12 13.83 -27.14
CA ASP A 188 -17.98 12.37 -27.12
C ASP A 188 -16.60 12.01 -26.57
N PHE A 189 -16.61 11.37 -25.38
CA PHE A 189 -15.41 10.94 -24.66
C PHE A 189 -15.01 9.51 -24.99
N ALA A 190 -15.85 8.73 -25.67
CA ALA A 190 -15.69 7.31 -25.90
C ALA A 190 -15.17 6.98 -27.30
N SER A 191 -15.51 7.75 -28.33
CA SER A 191 -15.18 7.44 -29.71
C SER A 191 -13.86 8.04 -30.17
N GLY A 192 -13.29 7.47 -31.21
CA GLY A 192 -12.07 7.95 -31.87
C GLY A 192 -10.78 7.26 -31.45
N ASN A 193 -9.69 7.67 -32.11
CA ASN A 193 -8.33 7.19 -31.84
C ASN A 193 -7.82 7.73 -30.49
N ILE A 194 -6.79 7.13 -29.90
CA ILE A 194 -6.22 7.52 -28.58
C ILE A 194 -5.94 9.03 -28.53
N PHE A 195 -5.33 9.58 -29.57
CA PHE A 195 -5.03 11.00 -29.66
C PHE A 195 -6.28 11.89 -29.69
N GLN A 196 -7.32 11.44 -30.37
CA GLN A 196 -8.60 12.13 -30.46
C GLN A 196 -9.36 12.09 -29.12
N ARG A 197 -9.32 10.95 -28.41
CA ARG A 197 -9.84 10.86 -27.03
C ARG A 197 -9.14 11.81 -26.07
N MET A 198 -7.81 11.91 -26.14
CA MET A 198 -7.07 12.88 -25.31
C MET A 198 -7.50 14.33 -25.60
N LYS A 199 -7.69 14.69 -26.90
CA LYS A 199 -8.17 16.01 -27.28
C LYS A 199 -9.60 16.27 -26.79
N ASN A 200 -10.46 15.26 -26.85
CA ASN A 200 -11.83 15.35 -26.36
C ASN A 200 -11.92 15.47 -24.82
N MET A 201 -10.87 15.14 -24.07
CA MET A 201 -10.80 15.36 -22.63
C MET A 201 -10.43 16.80 -22.22
N LEU A 202 -9.89 17.62 -23.12
CA LEU A 202 -9.53 19.02 -22.81
C LEU A 202 -10.70 19.84 -22.27
N PRO A 203 -11.93 19.78 -22.85
CA PRO A 203 -13.08 20.51 -22.31
C PRO A 203 -13.51 20.07 -20.90
N LEU A 204 -13.04 18.92 -20.42
CA LEU A 204 -13.23 18.44 -19.05
C LEU A 204 -12.11 18.96 -18.13
N LEU A 205 -10.84 18.88 -18.60
CA LEU A 205 -9.68 19.21 -17.80
C LEU A 205 -9.62 20.69 -17.46
N VAL A 206 -9.84 21.58 -18.43
CA VAL A 206 -9.72 23.04 -18.22
C VAL A 206 -10.66 23.56 -17.13
N PRO A 207 -11.98 23.27 -17.16
CA PRO A 207 -12.88 23.71 -16.08
C PRO A 207 -12.53 23.08 -14.73
N LEU A 208 -12.05 21.81 -14.72
CA LEU A 208 -11.66 21.13 -13.49
C LEU A 208 -10.45 21.81 -12.84
N PHE A 209 -9.42 22.20 -13.65
CA PHE A 209 -8.28 22.93 -13.14
C PHE A 209 -8.69 24.30 -12.57
N ILE A 210 -9.54 25.05 -13.28
CA ILE A 210 -10.03 26.36 -12.81
C ILE A 210 -10.78 26.20 -11.48
N SER A 211 -11.64 25.19 -11.37
CA SER A 211 -12.36 24.87 -10.11
C SER A 211 -11.41 24.51 -8.98
N ALA A 212 -10.38 23.67 -9.26
CA ALA A 212 -9.39 23.28 -8.28
C ALA A 212 -8.57 24.45 -7.75
N PHE A 213 -8.11 25.35 -8.64
CA PHE A 213 -7.39 26.56 -8.23
C PHE A 213 -8.26 27.50 -7.41
N ARG A 214 -9.50 27.74 -7.83
CA ARG A 214 -10.44 28.58 -7.05
C ARG A 214 -10.64 28.04 -5.64
N ARG A 215 -10.80 26.71 -5.48
CA ARG A 215 -10.91 26.07 -4.17
C ARG A 215 -9.63 26.18 -3.34
N ALA A 216 -8.47 26.11 -4.00
CA ALA A 216 -7.18 26.29 -3.33
C ALA A 216 -7.05 27.71 -2.78
N ASP A 217 -7.43 28.74 -3.57
CA ASP A 217 -7.43 30.14 -3.15
C ASP A 217 -8.42 30.39 -2.00
N GLU A 218 -9.64 29.87 -2.11
CA GLU A 218 -10.66 29.96 -1.03
C GLU A 218 -10.16 29.31 0.27
N LEU A 219 -9.50 28.14 0.17
CA LEU A 219 -8.91 27.47 1.31
C LEU A 219 -7.76 28.27 1.91
N ALA A 220 -6.87 28.84 1.07
CA ALA A 220 -5.76 29.65 1.53
C ALA A 220 -6.25 30.88 2.31
N VAL A 221 -7.21 31.63 1.77
CA VAL A 221 -7.84 32.78 2.45
C VAL A 221 -8.49 32.33 3.77
N ALA A 222 -9.21 31.20 3.79
CA ALA A 222 -9.83 30.69 5.00
C ALA A 222 -8.78 30.27 6.07
N MET A 223 -7.63 29.76 5.64
CA MET A 223 -6.52 29.41 6.56
C MET A 223 -5.85 30.66 7.12
N GLU A 224 -5.61 31.68 6.29
CA GLU A 224 -5.07 32.97 6.71
C GLU A 224 -6.01 33.67 7.71
N ALA A 225 -7.31 33.71 7.43
CA ALA A 225 -8.33 34.25 8.33
C ALA A 225 -8.37 33.53 9.70
N ARG A 226 -7.94 32.27 9.76
CA ARG A 226 -7.80 31.49 11.00
C ARG A 226 -6.41 31.60 11.61
N CYS A 227 -5.58 32.55 11.17
CA CYS A 227 -4.23 32.81 11.64
C CYS A 227 -3.31 31.58 11.51
N TYR A 228 -3.43 30.81 10.44
CA TYR A 228 -2.54 29.69 10.18
C TYR A 228 -1.11 30.21 9.89
N ARG A 229 -0.13 29.74 10.69
CA ARG A 229 1.29 30.15 10.58
C ARG A 229 2.24 28.96 10.42
N GLY A 230 1.77 27.89 9.78
CA GLY A 230 2.57 26.66 9.63
C GLY A 230 2.42 25.68 10.79
N GLY A 231 3.37 24.77 10.92
CA GLY A 231 3.31 23.66 11.89
C GLY A 231 3.90 23.95 13.27
N GLU A 232 4.50 25.12 13.50
CA GLU A 232 5.16 25.44 14.79
C GLU A 232 4.13 25.87 15.86
N GLY A 233 4.25 25.28 17.06
CA GLY A 233 3.36 25.60 18.19
C GLY A 233 1.92 25.06 18.06
N ARG A 234 1.62 24.22 17.05
CA ARG A 234 0.28 23.70 16.83
C ARG A 234 0.01 22.44 17.65
N THR A 235 -1.12 22.40 18.32
CA THR A 235 -1.66 21.20 18.98
C THR A 235 -2.58 20.42 18.04
N ARG A 236 -2.71 19.12 18.25
CA ARG A 236 -3.61 18.24 17.48
C ARG A 236 -4.83 17.90 18.31
N MET A 237 -6.00 17.85 17.66
CA MET A 237 -7.24 17.45 18.30
C MET A 237 -7.22 15.95 18.68
N HIS A 238 -6.56 15.13 17.87
CA HIS A 238 -6.33 13.71 18.14
C HIS A 238 -4.83 13.44 18.13
N GLU A 239 -4.26 13.31 19.30
CA GLU A 239 -2.84 12.93 19.45
C GLU A 239 -2.71 11.42 19.36
N LEU A 240 -1.74 10.97 18.55
CA LEU A 240 -1.38 9.56 18.49
C LEU A 240 -0.59 9.20 19.73
N ALA A 241 -1.09 8.29 20.55
CA ALA A 241 -0.45 7.80 21.76
C ALA A 241 -0.24 6.28 21.68
N TYR A 242 0.97 5.84 21.98
CA TYR A 242 1.26 4.42 22.06
C TYR A 242 0.51 3.77 23.22
N ALA A 243 -0.19 2.69 22.94
CA ALA A 243 -0.88 1.86 23.92
C ALA A 243 -0.06 0.59 24.20
N GLY A 244 -0.35 -0.12 25.29
CA GLY A 244 0.31 -1.40 25.60
C GLY A 244 0.22 -2.44 24.49
N ARG A 245 -0.83 -2.35 23.66
CA ARG A 245 -1.03 -3.20 22.47
C ARG A 245 0.05 -2.98 21.40
N ASP A 246 0.52 -1.75 21.25
CA ASP A 246 1.54 -1.39 20.26
C ASP A 246 2.90 -1.97 20.65
N TYR A 247 3.25 -1.92 21.94
CA TYR A 247 4.47 -2.56 22.44
C TYR A 247 4.46 -4.07 22.27
N LEU A 248 3.30 -4.71 22.48
CA LEU A 248 3.14 -6.15 22.24
C LEU A 248 3.31 -6.48 20.75
N ALA A 249 2.71 -5.69 19.86
CA ALA A 249 2.86 -5.88 18.42
C ALA A 249 4.31 -5.69 17.97
N PHE A 250 5.01 -4.67 18.49
CA PHE A 250 6.44 -4.47 18.22
C PHE A 250 7.29 -5.63 18.74
N ALA A 251 7.05 -6.11 19.95
CA ALA A 251 7.79 -7.23 20.51
C ALA A 251 7.63 -8.48 19.65
N LEU A 252 6.41 -8.81 19.22
CA LEU A 252 6.13 -9.97 18.39
C LEU A 252 6.84 -9.89 17.03
N ILE A 253 6.80 -8.73 16.35
CA ILE A 253 7.42 -8.60 15.03
C ILE A 253 8.95 -8.59 15.12
N ILE A 254 9.53 -8.03 16.19
CA ILE A 254 10.97 -8.04 16.42
C ILE A 254 11.44 -9.46 16.73
N ILE A 255 10.74 -10.21 17.59
CA ILE A 255 11.05 -11.62 17.89
C ILE A 255 11.00 -12.43 16.61
N LEU A 256 9.99 -12.24 15.75
CA LEU A 256 9.91 -12.89 14.45
C LEU A 256 11.14 -12.57 13.58
N ALA A 257 11.47 -11.30 13.43
CA ALA A 257 12.57 -10.86 12.57
C ALA A 257 13.93 -11.38 13.08
N VAL A 258 14.18 -11.30 14.39
CA VAL A 258 15.41 -11.81 15.02
C VAL A 258 15.47 -13.33 14.90
N GLY A 259 14.37 -14.04 15.17
CA GLY A 259 14.31 -15.49 15.01
C GLY A 259 14.64 -15.97 13.61
N LEU A 260 14.13 -15.26 12.57
CA LEU A 260 14.46 -15.55 11.17
C LEU A 260 15.93 -15.23 10.83
N ALA A 261 16.48 -14.15 11.39
CA ALA A 261 17.89 -13.81 11.21
C ALA A 261 18.81 -14.88 11.83
N VAL A 262 18.49 -15.36 13.02
CA VAL A 262 19.23 -16.45 13.67
C VAL A 262 19.13 -17.76 12.88
N LEU A 263 17.94 -18.12 12.38
CA LEU A 263 17.75 -19.29 11.53
C LEU A 263 18.56 -19.20 10.23
N ARG A 264 18.68 -18.03 9.65
CA ARG A 264 19.52 -17.82 8.46
C ARG A 264 21.00 -18.02 8.76
N TRP A 265 21.50 -17.45 9.86
CA TRP A 265 22.92 -17.57 10.21
C TRP A 265 23.28 -18.98 10.69
N GLY A 266 22.40 -19.66 11.43
CA GLY A 266 22.61 -21.04 11.82
C GLY A 266 22.74 -22.02 10.64
N ASN A 267 22.04 -21.76 9.51
CA ASN A 267 22.16 -22.57 8.29
C ASN A 267 23.35 -22.18 7.37
N VAL A 268 24.03 -21.08 7.62
CA VAL A 268 25.26 -20.67 6.89
C VAL A 268 26.51 -21.24 7.55
N CYS A 269 26.40 -21.62 8.84
CA CYS A 269 27.52 -22.19 9.62
C CYS A 269 27.54 -23.74 9.58
N VAL A 270 26.61 -24.39 8.90
CA VAL A 270 26.58 -25.84 8.63
C VAL A 270 26.74 -26.06 7.12
#